data_e63997af74e354fc92c3ca154d2a8967
#
_entry.id   e63997af74e354fc92c3ca154d2a8967
#
_cell.length_a   1.000
_cell.length_b   1.000
_cell.length_c   1.000
_cell.angle_alpha   90.00
_cell.angle_beta   90.00
_cell.angle_gamma   90.00
#
_symmetry.space_group_name_H-M   'P 1'
#
loop_
_entity.id
_entity.type
_entity.pdbx_description
1 polymer ?
#
loop_
_entity_poly.entity_id
_entity_poly.type
_entity_poly.pdbx_seq_one_letter_code
_entity_poly.pdbx_strand_id
1 'polypeptide(L)'
;YAQYGLDEPVCTIHITAGEESYTVTLGDFSKMDEQRYISIGDGKVYLVSHDPLDEFDAVLRDMILDDTIPEFDTAKQIAFTGSENYTISYDEETKSICADDVYFTDGKPLDTAVITEWLTSLHELDLTNYVSYNVTDEELETFGLDEPALAITLDYSSSDEDGNETDSGTLVLHLSQNPEELAAYEEAIANEEDVLPDVTCYARVGDSQIVYQITQSEFDALTDVSYDALRHQKIFTADFDTVTSIDVTLEGEDYIFTYNPPEDEDDADVEGTWTYQDTEFDIFDFSYALRVLSATSFTDEAPTGQEEISLTLHLDNEDFPTFTLTLYRLDGESCIACVDGESVAFVSRDKAVDLIEAVRAVTLGA
;
A
#
# COMPACT_ATOMS: atom_id res chain seq x y z
N TYR A 1 -21.88 -57.21 -14.12
CA TYR A 1 -21.47 -56.03 -13.40
C TYR A 1 -20.05 -56.20 -12.82
N ALA A 2 -19.73 -57.28 -12.08
CA ALA A 2 -18.41 -57.51 -11.48
C ALA A 2 -17.22 -57.39 -12.45
N GLN A 3 -17.36 -57.93 -13.67
CA GLN A 3 -16.29 -57.88 -14.70
C GLN A 3 -16.02 -56.45 -15.26
N TYR A 4 -16.83 -55.49 -14.87
CA TYR A 4 -16.73 -54.07 -15.28
C TYR A 4 -16.47 -53.17 -14.08
N GLY A 5 -16.24 -53.72 -12.88
CA GLY A 5 -16.04 -52.95 -11.64
C GLY A 5 -17.32 -52.24 -11.14
N LEU A 6 -18.50 -52.60 -11.63
CA LEU A 6 -19.76 -51.92 -11.28
C LEU A 6 -20.48 -52.51 -10.06
N ASP A 7 -19.97 -53.57 -9.46
CA ASP A 7 -20.37 -54.12 -8.16
C ASP A 7 -19.64 -53.51 -6.99
N GLU A 8 -18.42 -53.03 -7.23
CA GLU A 8 -17.61 -52.18 -6.31
C GLU A 8 -17.16 -50.94 -7.08
N PRO A 9 -18.04 -49.98 -7.34
CA PRO A 9 -17.74 -48.84 -8.21
C PRO A 9 -16.68 -47.92 -7.63
N VAL A 10 -15.84 -47.35 -8.50
CA VAL A 10 -14.81 -46.35 -8.11
C VAL A 10 -15.44 -45.02 -7.71
N CYS A 11 -16.63 -44.73 -8.27
CA CYS A 11 -17.39 -43.52 -7.96
C CYS A 11 -18.88 -43.74 -8.21
N THR A 12 -19.75 -43.13 -7.41
CA THR A 12 -21.20 -43.08 -7.65
C THR A 12 -21.62 -41.59 -7.62
N ILE A 13 -22.19 -41.12 -8.73
CA ILE A 13 -22.65 -39.74 -8.90
C ILE A 13 -24.17 -39.73 -8.72
N HIS A 14 -24.67 -38.97 -7.76
CA HIS A 14 -26.09 -38.68 -7.57
C HIS A 14 -26.43 -37.32 -8.09
N ILE A 15 -27.35 -37.23 -9.05
CA ILE A 15 -27.76 -35.96 -9.66
C ILE A 15 -29.24 -35.75 -9.32
N THR A 16 -29.59 -34.62 -8.75
CA THR A 16 -30.97 -34.18 -8.53
C THR A 16 -31.26 -32.97 -9.39
N ALA A 17 -32.26 -33.05 -10.26
CA ALA A 17 -32.69 -31.98 -11.14
C ALA A 17 -34.19 -31.75 -10.99
N GLY A 18 -34.57 -30.77 -10.19
CA GLY A 18 -35.98 -30.58 -9.80
C GLY A 18 -36.49 -31.71 -8.95
N GLU A 19 -37.54 -32.42 -9.40
CA GLU A 19 -38.13 -33.55 -8.74
C GLU A 19 -37.55 -34.91 -9.18
N GLU A 20 -36.66 -34.89 -10.19
CA GLU A 20 -36.04 -36.11 -10.74
C GLU A 20 -34.65 -36.34 -10.15
N SER A 21 -34.34 -37.61 -9.87
CA SER A 21 -33.02 -38.03 -9.37
C SER A 21 -32.43 -39.12 -10.27
N TYR A 22 -31.17 -38.95 -10.60
CA TYR A 22 -30.41 -39.90 -11.42
C TYR A 22 -29.21 -40.40 -10.64
N THR A 23 -28.83 -41.67 -10.90
CA THR A 23 -27.61 -42.24 -10.33
C THR A 23 -26.76 -42.79 -11.46
N VAL A 24 -25.54 -42.36 -11.54
CA VAL A 24 -24.52 -42.83 -12.46
C VAL A 24 -23.43 -43.52 -11.66
N THR A 25 -23.17 -44.78 -11.96
CA THR A 25 -22.16 -45.61 -11.31
C THR A 25 -20.98 -45.80 -12.22
N LEU A 26 -19.78 -45.46 -11.78
CA LEU A 26 -18.53 -45.56 -12.54
C LEU A 26 -17.75 -46.80 -12.10
N GLY A 27 -17.49 -47.68 -13.04
CA GLY A 27 -16.73 -48.92 -12.88
C GLY A 27 -15.27 -48.78 -13.31
N ASP A 28 -14.67 -49.88 -13.77
CA ASP A 28 -13.27 -49.92 -14.21
C ASP A 28 -13.02 -49.12 -15.49
N PHE A 29 -11.79 -48.62 -15.65
CA PHE A 29 -11.31 -48.03 -16.88
C PHE A 29 -10.70 -49.06 -17.82
N SER A 30 -11.27 -49.23 -19.02
CA SER A 30 -10.73 -50.09 -20.07
C SER A 30 -9.51 -49.44 -20.72
N LYS A 31 -8.31 -49.93 -20.40
CA LYS A 31 -7.06 -49.49 -21.03
C LYS A 31 -6.96 -49.82 -22.52
N MET A 32 -7.76 -50.81 -22.99
CA MET A 32 -7.75 -51.20 -24.40
C MET A 32 -8.59 -50.26 -25.25
N ASP A 33 -9.72 -49.83 -24.70
CA ASP A 33 -10.67 -48.94 -25.39
C ASP A 33 -10.45 -47.47 -25.02
N GLU A 34 -9.60 -47.19 -23.99
CA GLU A 34 -9.40 -45.88 -23.41
C GLU A 34 -10.73 -45.22 -22.97
N GLN A 35 -11.60 -46.04 -22.36
CA GLN A 35 -12.97 -45.65 -21.99
C GLN A 35 -13.33 -46.25 -20.62
N ARG A 36 -14.21 -45.58 -19.88
CA ARG A 36 -14.72 -46.06 -18.59
C ARG A 36 -16.05 -46.79 -18.76
N TYR A 37 -16.21 -47.87 -18.03
CA TYR A 37 -17.50 -48.54 -17.88
C TYR A 37 -18.38 -47.77 -16.91
N ILE A 38 -19.63 -47.50 -17.33
CA ILE A 38 -20.64 -46.84 -16.49
C ILE A 38 -21.98 -47.61 -16.51
N SER A 39 -22.78 -47.40 -15.46
CA SER A 39 -24.20 -47.77 -15.43
C SER A 39 -25.05 -46.59 -14.98
N ILE A 40 -26.23 -46.44 -15.64
CA ILE A 40 -27.23 -45.41 -15.30
C ILE A 40 -28.44 -46.04 -14.59
N GLY A 41 -28.31 -47.28 -14.11
CA GLY A 41 -29.35 -47.99 -13.38
C GLY A 41 -30.41 -48.65 -14.26
N ASP A 42 -30.27 -48.67 -15.57
CA ASP A 42 -31.20 -49.26 -16.56
C ASP A 42 -30.92 -50.73 -16.88
N GLY A 43 -30.00 -51.35 -16.13
CA GLY A 43 -29.59 -52.74 -16.31
C GLY A 43 -28.56 -52.97 -17.41
N LYS A 44 -28.03 -51.91 -18.05
CA LYS A 44 -27.00 -51.98 -19.07
C LYS A 44 -25.68 -51.45 -18.55
N VAL A 45 -24.61 -51.76 -19.30
CA VAL A 45 -23.27 -51.23 -19.11
C VAL A 45 -22.88 -50.47 -20.36
N TYR A 46 -22.37 -49.28 -20.17
CA TYR A 46 -21.94 -48.41 -21.24
C TYR A 46 -20.44 -48.18 -21.15
N LEU A 47 -19.80 -47.92 -22.27
CA LEU A 47 -18.47 -47.36 -22.38
C LEU A 47 -18.60 -45.90 -22.79
N VAL A 48 -17.93 -45.03 -22.06
CA VAL A 48 -17.95 -43.57 -22.34
C VAL A 48 -16.55 -43.09 -22.71
N SER A 49 -16.47 -42.35 -23.81
CA SER A 49 -15.22 -41.85 -24.38
C SER A 49 -14.59 -40.72 -23.57
N HIS A 50 -15.37 -40.04 -22.76
CA HIS A 50 -14.90 -39.04 -21.81
C HIS A 50 -15.04 -39.66 -20.42
N ASP A 51 -13.96 -39.74 -19.66
CA ASP A 51 -14.03 -40.33 -18.31
C ASP A 51 -14.72 -39.36 -17.37
N PRO A 52 -15.96 -39.66 -16.89
CA PRO A 52 -16.61 -38.75 -15.94
C PRO A 52 -15.84 -38.57 -14.64
N LEU A 53 -14.93 -39.50 -14.29
CA LEU A 53 -14.13 -39.38 -13.08
C LEU A 53 -13.22 -38.16 -13.13
N ASP A 54 -12.71 -37.80 -14.33
CA ASP A 54 -11.88 -36.61 -14.51
C ASP A 54 -12.60 -35.31 -14.08
N GLU A 55 -13.95 -35.30 -14.19
CA GLU A 55 -14.79 -34.16 -13.81
C GLU A 55 -15.33 -34.27 -12.36
N PHE A 56 -15.41 -35.46 -11.80
CA PHE A 56 -16.00 -35.72 -10.49
C PHE A 56 -14.99 -36.25 -9.46
N ASP A 57 -13.72 -36.37 -9.79
CA ASP A 57 -12.62 -36.65 -8.85
C ASP A 57 -12.14 -35.36 -8.18
N ALA A 58 -13.11 -34.59 -7.69
CA ALA A 58 -12.85 -33.33 -7.02
C ALA A 58 -12.75 -33.55 -5.50
N VAL A 59 -11.81 -32.86 -4.89
CA VAL A 59 -11.74 -32.72 -3.43
C VAL A 59 -12.52 -31.48 -2.98
N LEU A 60 -12.79 -31.38 -1.69
CA LEU A 60 -13.54 -30.23 -1.15
C LEU A 60 -12.94 -28.88 -1.55
N ARG A 61 -11.61 -28.79 -1.62
CA ARG A 61 -10.89 -27.58 -2.06
C ARG A 61 -11.33 -27.11 -3.45
N ASP A 62 -11.54 -28.03 -4.37
CA ASP A 62 -11.94 -27.73 -5.76
C ASP A 62 -13.39 -27.22 -5.87
N MET A 63 -14.17 -27.39 -4.78
CA MET A 63 -15.57 -26.97 -4.69
C MET A 63 -15.76 -25.64 -3.98
N ILE A 64 -14.72 -25.09 -3.36
CA ILE A 64 -14.77 -23.81 -2.66
C ILE A 64 -14.38 -22.72 -3.66
N LEU A 65 -15.27 -21.73 -3.80
CA LEU A 65 -14.96 -20.48 -4.51
C LEU A 65 -14.31 -19.53 -3.50
N ASP A 66 -13.03 -19.22 -3.72
CA ASP A 66 -12.31 -18.27 -2.90
C ASP A 66 -12.87 -16.86 -3.07
N ASP A 67 -12.74 -16.05 -2.02
CA ASP A 67 -12.96 -14.62 -2.11
C ASP A 67 -11.85 -13.99 -2.99
N THR A 68 -12.14 -12.85 -3.57
CA THR A 68 -11.19 -12.10 -4.40
C THR A 68 -11.19 -10.63 -4.03
N ILE A 69 -10.04 -10.00 -4.14
CA ILE A 69 -9.96 -8.54 -4.13
C ILE A 69 -10.51 -8.04 -5.48
N PRO A 70 -11.47 -7.11 -5.50
CA PRO A 70 -12.02 -6.59 -6.74
C PRO A 70 -10.95 -5.80 -7.51
N GLU A 71 -11.01 -5.87 -8.84
CA GLU A 71 -10.23 -4.98 -9.71
C GLU A 71 -10.92 -3.63 -9.79
N PHE A 72 -10.19 -2.53 -9.63
CA PHE A 72 -10.71 -1.17 -9.71
C PHE A 72 -9.65 -0.19 -10.20
N ASP A 73 -10.09 0.96 -10.73
CA ASP A 73 -9.21 2.03 -11.19
C ASP A 73 -8.95 3.06 -10.08
N THR A 74 -9.95 3.33 -9.26
CA THR A 74 -9.90 4.39 -8.24
C THR A 74 -10.39 3.89 -6.88
N ALA A 75 -9.56 4.05 -5.85
CA ALA A 75 -9.95 3.93 -4.46
C ALA A 75 -10.52 5.29 -4.00
N LYS A 76 -11.85 5.43 -4.02
CA LYS A 76 -12.52 6.71 -3.69
C LYS A 76 -12.36 7.10 -2.22
N GLN A 77 -12.46 6.10 -1.35
CA GLN A 77 -12.32 6.28 0.08
C GLN A 77 -11.73 5.01 0.70
N ILE A 78 -10.80 5.19 1.65
CA ILE A 78 -10.21 4.09 2.40
C ILE A 78 -10.30 4.45 3.88
N ALA A 79 -11.08 3.67 4.65
CA ALA A 79 -11.15 3.82 6.10
C ALA A 79 -10.35 2.71 6.77
N PHE A 80 -9.45 3.09 7.67
CA PHE A 80 -8.67 2.21 8.51
C PHE A 80 -9.22 2.22 9.93
N THR A 81 -9.36 1.05 10.52
CA THR A 81 -9.77 0.86 11.92
C THR A 81 -8.84 -0.16 12.56
N GLY A 82 -8.03 0.28 13.52
CA GLY A 82 -7.01 -0.54 14.19
C GLY A 82 -6.32 0.24 15.29
N SER A 83 -4.99 0.25 15.31
CA SER A 83 -4.19 1.07 16.23
C SER A 83 -4.47 2.57 16.05
N GLU A 84 -4.73 3.00 14.80
CA GLU A 84 -5.21 4.33 14.44
C GLU A 84 -6.53 4.19 13.68
N ASN A 85 -7.40 5.21 13.80
CA ASN A 85 -8.67 5.26 13.09
C ASN A 85 -8.73 6.54 12.28
N TYR A 86 -8.68 6.43 10.96
CA TYR A 86 -8.77 7.57 10.06
C TYR A 86 -9.27 7.14 8.68
N THR A 87 -9.59 8.13 7.85
CA THR A 87 -10.12 7.90 6.51
C THR A 87 -9.34 8.72 5.51
N ILE A 88 -8.94 8.08 4.42
CA ILE A 88 -8.34 8.70 3.25
C ILE A 88 -9.42 8.89 2.20
N SER A 89 -9.41 10.02 1.52
CA SER A 89 -10.28 10.33 0.38
C SER A 89 -9.45 10.67 -0.87
N TYR A 90 -9.90 10.19 -2.01
CA TYR A 90 -9.38 10.57 -3.32
C TYR A 90 -10.06 11.86 -3.79
N ASP A 91 -9.29 12.86 -4.19
CA ASP A 91 -9.78 14.15 -4.66
C ASP A 91 -8.75 14.80 -5.62
N GLU A 92 -9.06 14.83 -6.91
CA GLU A 92 -8.22 15.47 -7.94
C GLU A 92 -8.42 16.99 -8.00
N GLU A 93 -9.47 17.55 -7.37
CA GLU A 93 -9.76 18.97 -7.41
C GLU A 93 -9.03 19.73 -6.28
N THR A 94 -8.75 19.07 -5.16
CA THR A 94 -8.01 19.66 -4.05
C THR A 94 -6.55 19.87 -4.45
N LYS A 95 -6.07 21.09 -4.28
CA LYS A 95 -4.69 21.47 -4.61
C LYS A 95 -3.74 21.14 -3.48
N SER A 96 -2.59 20.59 -3.83
CA SER A 96 -1.43 20.39 -2.96
C SER A 96 -0.19 21.04 -3.57
N ILE A 97 0.80 21.32 -2.75
CA ILE A 97 2.10 21.79 -3.21
C ILE A 97 2.85 20.73 -4.02
N CYS A 98 2.62 19.46 -3.73
CA CYS A 98 2.97 18.33 -4.58
C CYS A 98 1.84 18.10 -5.58
N ALA A 99 2.08 18.39 -6.85
CA ALA A 99 1.06 18.35 -7.89
C ALA A 99 0.46 16.94 -8.12
N ASP A 100 1.19 15.90 -7.73
CA ASP A 100 0.78 14.50 -7.89
C ASP A 100 -0.13 14.00 -6.76
N ASP A 101 -0.37 14.81 -5.71
CA ASP A 101 -1.20 14.41 -4.60
C ASP A 101 -2.68 14.42 -4.98
N VAL A 102 -3.31 13.25 -4.83
CA VAL A 102 -4.74 13.05 -5.01
C VAL A 102 -5.40 12.38 -3.82
N TYR A 103 -4.63 11.98 -2.80
CA TYR A 103 -5.15 11.39 -1.56
C TYR A 103 -4.96 12.32 -0.38
N PHE A 104 -6.02 12.47 0.42
CA PHE A 104 -6.07 13.41 1.55
C PHE A 104 -6.72 12.77 2.77
N THR A 105 -6.29 13.20 3.96
CA THR A 105 -6.98 12.93 5.22
C THR A 105 -7.18 14.23 5.98
N ASP A 106 -8.41 14.54 6.38
CA ASP A 106 -8.78 15.80 7.04
C ASP A 106 -8.28 17.06 6.29
N GLY A 107 -8.25 16.99 4.94
CA GLY A 107 -7.76 18.06 4.07
C GLY A 107 -6.22 18.18 4.01
N LYS A 108 -5.47 17.29 4.64
CA LYS A 108 -4.02 17.24 4.56
C LYS A 108 -3.59 16.24 3.48
N PRO A 109 -2.65 16.61 2.60
CA PRO A 109 -2.18 15.70 1.56
C PRO A 109 -1.40 14.53 2.15
N LEU A 110 -1.50 13.40 1.47
CA LEU A 110 -0.74 12.17 1.71
C LEU A 110 0.11 11.85 0.48
N ASP A 111 1.17 11.08 0.68
CA ASP A 111 2.03 10.66 -0.42
C ASP A 111 1.28 9.66 -1.32
N THR A 112 0.81 10.16 -2.46
CA THR A 112 0.05 9.36 -3.44
C THR A 112 0.85 8.17 -3.96
N ALA A 113 2.18 8.27 -4.06
CA ALA A 113 3.01 7.16 -4.50
C ALA A 113 3.01 6.02 -3.47
N VAL A 114 3.11 6.35 -2.17
CA VAL A 114 3.05 5.37 -1.07
C VAL A 114 1.69 4.69 -1.02
N ILE A 115 0.60 5.46 -1.18
CA ILE A 115 -0.76 4.88 -1.20
C ILE A 115 -0.95 3.98 -2.42
N THR A 116 -0.43 4.34 -3.58
CA THR A 116 -0.50 3.52 -4.80
C THR A 116 0.28 2.21 -4.64
N GLU A 117 1.45 2.23 -3.99
CA GLU A 117 2.22 1.03 -3.67
C GLU A 117 1.45 0.13 -2.68
N TRP A 118 0.84 0.71 -1.66
CA TRP A 118 -0.03 -0.01 -0.74
C TRP A 118 -1.25 -0.64 -1.43
N LEU A 119 -1.92 0.09 -2.33
CA LEU A 119 -3.02 -0.46 -3.15
C LEU A 119 -2.56 -1.61 -4.04
N THR A 120 -1.33 -1.56 -4.56
CA THR A 120 -0.73 -2.68 -5.30
C THR A 120 -0.57 -3.90 -4.41
N SER A 121 -0.06 -3.74 -3.18
CA SER A 121 0.04 -4.83 -2.20
C SER A 121 -1.33 -5.42 -1.85
N LEU A 122 -2.38 -4.61 -1.80
CA LEU A 122 -3.75 -5.08 -1.59
C LEU A 122 -4.25 -5.94 -2.76
N HIS A 123 -3.98 -5.56 -4.01
CA HIS A 123 -4.36 -6.35 -5.18
C HIS A 123 -3.58 -7.67 -5.29
N GLU A 124 -2.34 -7.70 -4.81
CA GLU A 124 -1.47 -8.88 -4.84
C GLU A 124 -1.73 -9.86 -3.68
N LEU A 125 -2.65 -9.56 -2.76
CA LEU A 125 -2.97 -10.41 -1.62
C LEU A 125 -3.46 -11.80 -2.06
N ASP A 126 -2.77 -12.86 -1.63
CA ASP A 126 -3.10 -14.24 -1.97
C ASP A 126 -4.18 -14.82 -1.05
N LEU A 127 -5.41 -14.90 -1.55
CA LEU A 127 -6.57 -15.50 -0.88
C LEU A 127 -6.83 -16.94 -1.35
N THR A 128 -5.79 -17.77 -1.51
CA THR A 128 -5.95 -19.17 -1.93
C THR A 128 -5.70 -20.19 -0.84
N ASN A 129 -5.00 -19.81 0.24
CA ASN A 129 -4.67 -20.69 1.35
C ASN A 129 -5.67 -20.54 2.51
N TYR A 130 -6.87 -21.10 2.38
CA TYR A 130 -7.86 -21.03 3.45
C TYR A 130 -7.53 -21.98 4.62
N VAL A 131 -7.80 -21.55 5.85
CA VAL A 131 -7.69 -22.33 7.10
C VAL A 131 -9.06 -22.76 7.63
N SER A 132 -10.11 -22.01 7.30
CA SER A 132 -11.51 -22.39 7.51
C SER A 132 -12.33 -21.94 6.32
N TYR A 133 -13.34 -22.72 5.94
CA TYR A 133 -14.32 -22.38 4.88
C TYR A 133 -15.76 -22.26 5.41
N ASN A 134 -15.95 -22.46 6.69
CA ASN A 134 -17.21 -22.31 7.40
C ASN A 134 -16.90 -21.90 8.84
N VAL A 135 -16.27 -20.76 8.97
CA VAL A 135 -15.76 -20.24 10.24
C VAL A 135 -16.88 -20.01 11.25
N THR A 136 -16.64 -20.43 12.48
CA THR A 136 -17.52 -20.20 13.63
C THR A 136 -17.03 -19.01 14.45
N ASP A 137 -17.89 -18.46 15.34
CA ASP A 137 -17.50 -17.36 16.23
C ASP A 137 -16.32 -17.76 17.14
N GLU A 138 -16.24 -19.01 17.62
CA GLU A 138 -15.13 -19.54 18.44
C GLU A 138 -13.81 -19.63 17.63
N GLU A 139 -13.91 -19.97 16.35
CA GLU A 139 -12.73 -19.97 15.45
C GLU A 139 -12.29 -18.54 15.13
N LEU A 140 -13.21 -17.56 15.00
CA LEU A 140 -12.86 -16.14 14.81
C LEU A 140 -12.03 -15.63 16.00
N GLU A 141 -12.41 -15.96 17.24
CA GLU A 141 -11.61 -15.65 18.43
C GLU A 141 -10.20 -16.30 18.36
N THR A 142 -10.12 -17.56 17.90
CA THR A 142 -8.85 -18.28 17.75
C THR A 142 -7.94 -17.64 16.72
N PHE A 143 -8.52 -17.10 15.63
CA PHE A 143 -7.79 -16.42 14.57
C PHE A 143 -7.54 -14.92 14.90
N GLY A 144 -8.11 -14.37 15.99
CA GLY A 144 -8.05 -12.95 16.35
C GLY A 144 -8.87 -12.05 15.43
N LEU A 145 -9.83 -12.62 14.68
CA LEU A 145 -10.66 -11.91 13.70
C LEU A 145 -11.98 -11.40 14.30
N ASP A 146 -12.28 -11.71 15.54
CA ASP A 146 -13.35 -11.07 16.35
C ASP A 146 -12.96 -9.64 16.74
N GLU A 147 -11.67 -9.38 16.97
CA GLU A 147 -11.08 -8.05 17.18
C GLU A 147 -9.84 -7.90 16.27
N PRO A 148 -10.00 -7.67 14.96
CA PRO A 148 -8.90 -7.67 14.01
C PRO A 148 -7.88 -6.58 14.30
N ALA A 149 -6.58 -6.86 14.07
CA ALA A 149 -5.49 -5.89 14.21
C ALA A 149 -5.71 -4.67 13.29
N LEU A 150 -6.26 -4.92 12.10
CA LEU A 150 -6.65 -3.89 11.16
C LEU A 150 -7.92 -4.30 10.40
N ALA A 151 -8.91 -3.41 10.36
CA ALA A 151 -10.04 -3.49 9.45
C ALA A 151 -9.93 -2.36 8.41
N ILE A 152 -10.02 -2.73 7.13
CA ILE A 152 -9.97 -1.84 5.98
C ILE A 152 -11.36 -1.83 5.34
N THR A 153 -11.92 -0.63 5.14
CA THR A 153 -13.12 -0.45 4.32
C THR A 153 -12.75 0.46 3.16
N LEU A 154 -12.84 -0.07 1.94
CA LEU A 154 -12.42 0.63 0.73
C LEU A 154 -13.61 0.76 -0.23
N ASP A 155 -14.02 1.99 -0.51
CA ASP A 155 -14.98 2.29 -1.56
C ASP A 155 -14.23 2.54 -2.87
N TYR A 156 -14.59 1.79 -3.91
CA TYR A 156 -13.90 1.82 -5.19
C TYR A 156 -14.81 2.09 -6.37
N SER A 157 -14.21 2.43 -7.49
CA SER A 157 -14.89 2.46 -8.79
C SER A 157 -13.92 2.14 -9.92
N SER A 158 -14.53 1.66 -11.02
CA SER A 158 -13.89 1.50 -12.32
C SER A 158 -14.62 2.33 -13.36
N SER A 159 -13.92 2.81 -14.37
CA SER A 159 -14.46 3.63 -15.44
C SER A 159 -14.06 3.10 -16.82
N ASP A 160 -14.84 3.40 -17.83
CA ASP A 160 -14.48 3.12 -19.23
C ASP A 160 -13.49 4.18 -19.80
N GLU A 161 -13.04 3.98 -21.03
CA GLU A 161 -12.13 4.91 -21.73
C GLU A 161 -12.75 6.32 -21.92
N ASP A 162 -14.08 6.45 -21.83
CA ASP A 162 -14.81 7.71 -21.93
C ASP A 162 -15.02 8.37 -20.54
N GLY A 163 -14.55 7.73 -19.45
CA GLY A 163 -14.67 8.23 -18.07
C GLY A 163 -16.02 7.94 -17.41
N ASN A 164 -16.89 7.09 -18.01
CA ASN A 164 -18.14 6.71 -17.38
C ASN A 164 -17.90 5.57 -16.38
N GLU A 165 -18.44 5.69 -15.16
CA GLU A 165 -18.36 4.63 -14.16
C GLU A 165 -19.02 3.35 -14.67
N THR A 166 -18.27 2.24 -14.67
CA THR A 166 -18.71 0.92 -15.14
C THR A 166 -18.99 -0.03 -14.02
N ASP A 167 -18.27 0.12 -12.89
CA ASP A 167 -18.43 -0.66 -11.67
C ASP A 167 -18.09 0.18 -10.46
N SER A 168 -18.69 -0.14 -9.31
CA SER A 168 -18.35 0.45 -8.02
C SER A 168 -18.83 -0.43 -6.88
N GLY A 169 -18.12 -0.41 -5.76
CA GLY A 169 -18.47 -1.22 -4.61
C GLY A 169 -17.66 -0.85 -3.38
N THR A 170 -17.87 -1.64 -2.34
CA THR A 170 -17.14 -1.54 -1.08
C THR A 170 -16.47 -2.87 -0.79
N LEU A 171 -15.16 -2.87 -0.64
CA LEU A 171 -14.37 -3.99 -0.10
C LEU A 171 -14.22 -3.77 1.41
N VAL A 172 -14.47 -4.83 2.19
CA VAL A 172 -14.10 -4.87 3.62
C VAL A 172 -13.09 -5.99 3.78
N LEU A 173 -11.94 -5.71 4.38
CA LEU A 173 -10.89 -6.68 4.67
C LEU A 173 -10.49 -6.59 6.14
N HIS A 174 -10.46 -7.74 6.82
CA HIS A 174 -9.99 -7.86 8.18
C HIS A 174 -8.68 -8.62 8.20
N LEU A 175 -7.68 -8.06 8.89
CA LEU A 175 -6.35 -8.65 9.06
C LEU A 175 -6.08 -8.88 10.54
N SER A 176 -5.53 -10.03 10.88
CA SER A 176 -5.19 -10.39 12.25
C SER A 176 -3.99 -11.31 12.33
N GLN A 177 -3.53 -11.55 13.54
CA GLN A 177 -2.50 -12.52 13.87
C GLN A 177 -3.06 -13.47 14.94
N ASN A 178 -2.53 -14.71 15.01
CA ASN A 178 -2.91 -15.65 16.05
C ASN A 178 -2.60 -15.05 17.44
N PRO A 179 -3.60 -14.83 18.31
CA PRO A 179 -3.38 -14.11 19.57
C PRO A 179 -2.45 -14.86 20.55
N GLU A 180 -2.49 -16.20 20.58
CA GLU A 180 -1.65 -17.00 21.45
C GLU A 180 -0.18 -16.97 21.00
N GLU A 181 0.04 -17.08 19.66
CA GLU A 181 1.38 -17.03 19.07
C GLU A 181 1.97 -15.62 19.19
N LEU A 182 1.16 -14.58 19.00
CA LEU A 182 1.58 -13.18 19.17
C LEU A 182 2.00 -12.91 20.62
N ALA A 183 1.21 -13.38 21.60
CA ALA A 183 1.57 -13.24 23.02
C ALA A 183 2.89 -13.97 23.36
N ALA A 184 3.12 -15.15 22.78
CA ALA A 184 4.37 -15.88 22.95
C ALA A 184 5.57 -15.17 22.29
N TYR A 185 5.34 -14.54 21.12
CA TYR A 185 6.35 -13.74 20.42
C TYR A 185 6.74 -12.50 21.23
N GLU A 186 5.76 -11.78 21.80
CA GLU A 186 5.99 -10.61 22.66
C GLU A 186 6.73 -10.99 23.95
N GLU A 187 6.39 -12.15 24.53
CA GLU A 187 7.10 -12.65 25.73
C GLU A 187 8.57 -13.00 25.40
N ALA A 188 8.83 -13.61 24.24
CA ALA A 188 10.19 -13.93 23.80
C ALA A 188 11.02 -12.66 23.56
N ILE A 189 10.44 -11.59 22.97
CA ILE A 189 11.09 -10.28 22.84
C ILE A 189 11.41 -9.69 24.23
N ALA A 190 10.43 -9.70 25.14
CA ALA A 190 10.61 -9.15 26.49
C ALA A 190 11.69 -9.89 27.30
N ASN A 191 11.90 -11.19 27.00
CA ASN A 191 12.93 -12.03 27.62
C ASN A 191 14.28 -11.97 26.86
N GLU A 192 14.41 -11.18 25.80
CA GLU A 192 15.61 -11.07 24.95
C GLU A 192 16.06 -12.45 24.40
N GLU A 193 15.10 -13.29 23.97
CA GLU A 193 15.40 -14.62 23.44
C GLU A 193 16.08 -14.51 22.06
N ASP A 194 17.07 -15.39 21.80
CA ASP A 194 17.83 -15.41 20.53
C ASP A 194 16.98 -15.89 19.34
N VAL A 195 15.89 -16.60 19.58
CA VAL A 195 15.00 -17.16 18.56
C VAL A 195 13.57 -16.78 18.91
N LEU A 196 12.95 -16.00 18.02
CA LEU A 196 11.56 -15.61 18.17
C LEU A 196 10.64 -16.65 17.51
N PRO A 197 9.49 -17.00 18.11
CA PRO A 197 8.50 -17.87 17.49
C PRO A 197 7.87 -17.20 16.27
N ASP A 198 7.43 -18.01 15.30
CA ASP A 198 6.64 -17.52 14.18
C ASP A 198 5.23 -17.15 14.66
N VAL A 199 4.62 -16.14 14.01
CA VAL A 199 3.25 -15.73 14.24
C VAL A 199 2.45 -15.91 12.96
N THR A 200 1.34 -16.67 13.05
CA THR A 200 0.47 -16.92 11.90
C THR A 200 -0.45 -15.72 11.65
N CYS A 201 -0.51 -15.26 10.40
CA CYS A 201 -1.31 -14.14 9.96
C CYS A 201 -2.54 -14.60 9.19
N TYR A 202 -3.66 -13.91 9.37
CA TYR A 202 -4.94 -14.24 8.78
C TYR A 202 -5.58 -13.04 8.10
N ALA A 203 -6.38 -13.36 7.06
CA ALA A 203 -7.22 -12.41 6.35
C ALA A 203 -8.65 -12.96 6.21
N ARG A 204 -9.64 -12.06 6.24
CA ARG A 204 -11.04 -12.36 5.99
C ARG A 204 -11.69 -11.23 5.22
N VAL A 205 -12.43 -11.55 4.14
CA VAL A 205 -13.15 -10.56 3.34
C VAL A 205 -14.56 -10.37 3.91
N GLY A 206 -14.85 -9.21 4.45
CA GLY A 206 -16.14 -8.86 5.04
C GLY A 206 -16.65 -9.91 6.02
N ASP A 207 -17.89 -10.37 5.78
CA ASP A 207 -18.54 -11.43 6.57
C ASP A 207 -18.40 -12.82 5.92
N SER A 208 -17.39 -13.04 5.04
CA SER A 208 -17.14 -14.34 4.42
C SER A 208 -17.01 -15.45 5.46
N GLN A 209 -17.46 -16.65 5.09
CA GLN A 209 -17.26 -17.85 5.90
C GLN A 209 -15.84 -18.43 5.75
N ILE A 210 -15.02 -17.83 4.87
CA ILE A 210 -13.66 -18.29 4.60
C ILE A 210 -12.68 -17.40 5.35
N VAL A 211 -11.71 -18.06 6.02
CA VAL A 211 -10.55 -17.39 6.61
C VAL A 211 -9.31 -17.91 5.92
N TYR A 212 -8.46 -17.01 5.50
CA TYR A 212 -7.22 -17.28 4.79
C TYR A 212 -6.02 -17.10 5.72
N GLN A 213 -5.04 -17.98 5.59
CA GLN A 213 -3.71 -17.74 6.12
C GLN A 213 -2.90 -17.00 5.06
N ILE A 214 -2.37 -15.87 5.43
CA ILE A 214 -1.48 -15.04 4.60
C ILE A 214 -0.05 -15.07 5.15
N THR A 215 0.90 -14.65 4.35
CA THR A 215 2.28 -14.55 4.80
C THR A 215 2.49 -13.33 5.72
N GLN A 216 3.54 -13.37 6.55
CA GLN A 216 3.92 -12.23 7.38
C GLN A 216 4.24 -10.99 6.51
N SER A 217 4.86 -11.18 5.35
CA SER A 217 5.18 -10.08 4.44
C SER A 217 3.94 -9.39 3.88
N GLU A 218 2.89 -10.14 3.52
CA GLU A 218 1.61 -9.58 3.07
C GLU A 218 0.90 -8.86 4.21
N PHE A 219 0.92 -9.44 5.42
CA PHE A 219 0.35 -8.81 6.60
C PHE A 219 1.05 -7.48 6.91
N ASP A 220 2.39 -7.45 6.96
CA ASP A 220 3.18 -6.25 7.24
C ASP A 220 2.95 -5.17 6.17
N ALA A 221 2.96 -5.55 4.88
CA ALA A 221 2.72 -4.61 3.78
C ALA A 221 1.34 -3.94 3.84
N LEU A 222 0.32 -4.64 4.36
CA LEU A 222 -1.03 -4.11 4.46
C LEU A 222 -1.31 -3.38 5.78
N THR A 223 -0.56 -3.67 6.85
CA THR A 223 -0.76 -3.08 8.18
C THR A 223 0.12 -1.87 8.49
N ASP A 224 1.15 -1.60 7.67
CA ASP A 224 1.97 -0.39 7.78
C ASP A 224 1.27 0.82 7.15
N VAL A 225 0.14 1.19 7.77
CA VAL A 225 -0.78 2.24 7.31
C VAL A 225 -1.04 3.29 8.40
N SER A 226 -0.07 3.52 9.29
CA SER A 226 -0.18 4.66 10.20
C SER A 226 -0.23 5.98 9.41
N TYR A 227 -0.87 7.02 9.96
CA TYR A 227 -0.88 8.33 9.33
C TYR A 227 0.53 8.80 8.97
N ASP A 228 1.49 8.57 9.86
CA ASP A 228 2.89 8.96 9.64
C ASP A 228 3.56 8.13 8.54
N ALA A 229 3.20 6.86 8.35
CA ALA A 229 3.73 6.02 7.28
C ALA A 229 3.26 6.50 5.88
N LEU A 230 2.04 7.03 5.79
CA LEU A 230 1.43 7.48 4.53
C LEU A 230 1.70 8.95 4.17
N ARG A 231 2.37 9.71 5.06
CA ARG A 231 2.76 11.10 4.78
C ARG A 231 4.02 11.16 3.91
N HIS A 232 4.17 12.29 3.21
CA HIS A 232 5.46 12.61 2.58
C HIS A 232 6.60 12.58 3.60
N GLN A 233 7.56 11.69 3.39
CA GLN A 233 8.77 11.64 4.21
C GLN A 233 9.74 12.77 3.87
N LYS A 234 9.72 13.29 2.66
CA LYS A 234 10.51 14.44 2.23
C LYS A 234 9.92 15.73 2.81
N ILE A 235 10.79 16.62 3.28
CA ILE A 235 10.36 17.91 3.83
C ILE A 235 9.96 18.89 2.71
N PHE A 236 10.70 18.90 1.60
CA PHE A 236 10.37 19.68 0.41
C PHE A 236 9.71 18.76 -0.63
N THR A 237 8.45 19.02 -0.94
CA THR A 237 7.61 18.20 -1.82
C THR A 237 7.19 18.92 -3.11
N ALA A 238 7.46 20.23 -3.22
CA ALA A 238 7.23 20.95 -4.47
C ALA A 238 8.21 20.50 -5.56
N ASP A 239 7.82 20.72 -6.81
CA ASP A 239 8.75 20.57 -7.93
C ASP A 239 9.79 21.68 -7.89
N PHE A 240 11.09 21.30 -7.80
CA PHE A 240 12.18 22.27 -7.76
C PHE A 240 12.30 23.11 -9.04
N ASP A 241 11.82 22.59 -10.16
CA ASP A 241 11.85 23.33 -11.44
C ASP A 241 10.88 24.52 -11.47
N THR A 242 9.95 24.59 -10.51
CA THR A 242 9.08 25.76 -10.31
C THR A 242 9.73 26.85 -9.46
N VAL A 243 10.91 26.61 -8.86
CA VAL A 243 11.57 27.59 -7.97
C VAL A 243 12.19 28.70 -8.79
N THR A 244 11.75 29.95 -8.55
CA THR A 244 12.22 31.16 -9.25
C THR A 244 13.25 31.95 -8.46
N SER A 245 13.19 31.89 -7.13
CA SER A 245 14.22 32.49 -6.26
C SER A 245 14.19 31.81 -4.87
N ILE A 246 15.29 31.97 -4.14
CA ILE A 246 15.46 31.40 -2.81
C ILE A 246 16.04 32.49 -1.90
N ASP A 247 15.28 32.89 -0.88
CA ASP A 247 15.78 33.73 0.19
C ASP A 247 16.33 32.83 1.30
N VAL A 248 17.57 33.02 1.69
CA VAL A 248 18.27 32.22 2.70
C VAL A 248 18.69 33.14 3.85
N THR A 249 18.31 32.80 5.08
CA THR A 249 18.89 33.40 6.29
C THR A 249 19.79 32.39 6.97
N LEU A 250 21.06 32.66 7.08
CA LEU A 250 22.09 31.83 7.70
C LEU A 250 22.98 32.65 8.62
N GLU A 251 23.08 32.26 9.91
CA GLU A 251 23.90 32.98 10.91
C GLU A 251 23.57 34.45 11.07
N GLY A 252 22.33 34.86 10.73
CA GLY A 252 21.84 36.24 10.78
C GLY A 252 22.22 37.10 9.58
N GLU A 253 22.77 36.51 8.54
CA GLU A 253 23.02 37.15 7.23
C GLU A 253 21.98 36.63 6.22
N ASP A 254 21.53 37.52 5.31
CA ASP A 254 20.54 37.19 4.29
C ASP A 254 21.21 37.10 2.92
N TYR A 255 20.84 36.06 2.16
CA TYR A 255 21.32 35.78 0.82
C TYR A 255 20.13 35.54 -0.10
N ILE A 256 20.22 35.96 -1.36
CA ILE A 256 19.17 35.75 -2.37
C ILE A 256 19.79 35.07 -3.58
N PHE A 257 19.28 33.87 -3.89
CA PHE A 257 19.60 33.12 -5.11
C PHE A 257 18.48 33.34 -6.11
N THR A 258 18.82 33.73 -7.34
CA THR A 258 17.82 34.05 -8.36
C THR A 258 18.00 33.14 -9.57
N TYR A 259 16.91 32.54 -10.03
CA TYR A 259 16.84 31.80 -11.27
C TYR A 259 16.59 32.76 -12.43
N ASN A 260 17.40 32.67 -13.48
CA ASN A 260 17.24 33.38 -14.72
C ASN A 260 16.86 32.41 -15.82
N PRO A 261 15.61 32.42 -16.34
CA PRO A 261 15.19 31.53 -17.38
C PRO A 261 16.00 31.77 -18.68
N PRO A 262 16.08 30.79 -19.59
CA PRO A 262 16.76 30.95 -20.87
C PRO A 262 16.09 32.05 -21.72
N GLU A 263 16.89 32.77 -22.57
CA GLU A 263 16.36 33.83 -23.44
C GLU A 263 15.36 33.30 -24.49
N ASP A 264 15.48 32.00 -24.87
CA ASP A 264 14.58 31.32 -25.77
C ASP A 264 13.97 30.10 -25.02
N GLU A 265 12.76 30.29 -24.50
CA GLU A 265 12.03 29.28 -23.74
C GLU A 265 11.61 28.07 -24.62
N ASP A 266 11.60 28.22 -25.94
CA ASP A 266 11.27 27.14 -26.89
C ASP A 266 12.48 26.25 -27.22
N ASP A 267 13.71 26.65 -26.83
CA ASP A 267 14.94 25.86 -27.03
C ASP A 267 15.22 24.93 -25.84
N ALA A 268 14.73 23.71 -25.91
CA ALA A 268 14.87 22.68 -24.87
C ALA A 268 16.35 22.30 -24.52
N ASP A 269 17.31 22.73 -25.35
CA ASP A 269 18.74 22.46 -25.13
C ASP A 269 19.44 23.56 -24.28
N VAL A 270 18.73 24.65 -23.94
CA VAL A 270 19.25 25.79 -23.14
C VAL A 270 18.58 25.80 -21.77
N GLU A 271 19.33 25.42 -20.73
CA GLU A 271 18.88 25.53 -19.34
C GLU A 271 19.05 26.98 -18.83
N GLY A 272 18.16 27.41 -17.94
CA GLY A 272 18.30 28.65 -17.21
C GLY A 272 19.49 28.61 -16.24
N THR A 273 19.87 29.76 -15.72
CA THR A 273 21.04 29.90 -14.84
C THR A 273 20.65 30.43 -13.47
N TRP A 274 21.36 29.99 -12.44
CA TRP A 274 21.23 30.52 -11.10
C TRP A 274 22.32 31.55 -10.81
N THR A 275 21.95 32.66 -10.19
CA THR A 275 22.87 33.72 -9.83
C THR A 275 22.78 34.13 -8.37
N TYR A 276 23.94 34.47 -7.79
CA TYR A 276 24.09 35.12 -6.51
C TYR A 276 25.00 36.39 -6.70
N GLN A 277 24.51 37.57 -6.37
CA GLN A 277 25.22 38.86 -6.57
C GLN A 277 25.76 39.02 -8.00
N ASP A 278 24.92 38.73 -9.01
CA ASP A 278 25.27 38.78 -10.44
C ASP A 278 26.35 37.76 -10.89
N THR A 279 26.75 36.80 -10.03
CA THR A 279 27.67 35.70 -10.36
C THR A 279 26.91 34.42 -10.56
N GLU A 280 27.10 33.72 -11.68
CA GLU A 280 26.50 32.42 -11.95
C GLU A 280 27.12 31.33 -11.06
N PHE A 281 26.29 30.42 -10.62
CA PHE A 281 26.70 29.25 -9.85
C PHE A 281 25.86 28.02 -10.20
N ASP A 282 26.36 26.83 -9.87
CA ASP A 282 25.64 25.56 -10.01
C ASP A 282 24.76 25.33 -8.78
N ILE A 283 23.43 25.23 -8.98
CA ILE A 283 22.44 24.98 -7.93
C ILE A 283 22.36 23.53 -7.49
N PHE A 284 23.05 22.62 -8.18
CA PHE A 284 22.87 21.17 -8.02
C PHE A 284 23.05 20.72 -6.56
N ASP A 285 24.13 21.09 -5.89
CA ASP A 285 24.41 20.65 -4.52
C ASP A 285 23.34 21.15 -3.53
N PHE A 286 22.87 22.39 -3.70
CA PHE A 286 21.78 22.94 -2.89
C PHE A 286 20.46 22.21 -3.14
N SER A 287 20.05 22.07 -4.39
CA SER A 287 18.80 21.39 -4.75
C SER A 287 18.79 19.93 -4.32
N TYR A 288 19.95 19.26 -4.41
CA TYR A 288 20.11 17.89 -3.93
C TYR A 288 19.97 17.81 -2.41
N ALA A 289 20.68 18.64 -1.65
CA ALA A 289 20.61 18.67 -0.20
C ALA A 289 19.18 18.92 0.30
N LEU A 290 18.44 19.83 -0.36
CA LEU A 290 17.04 20.11 -0.04
C LEU A 290 16.13 18.90 -0.34
N ARG A 291 16.28 18.28 -1.50
CA ARG A 291 15.44 17.14 -1.93
C ARG A 291 15.67 15.85 -1.14
N VAL A 292 16.85 15.66 -0.54
CA VAL A 292 17.13 14.48 0.32
C VAL A 292 16.84 14.73 1.79
N LEU A 293 16.45 15.95 2.16
CA LEU A 293 16.04 16.24 3.54
C LEU A 293 14.72 15.55 3.84
N SER A 294 14.75 14.60 4.76
CA SER A 294 13.61 13.76 5.06
C SER A 294 13.37 13.68 6.57
N ALA A 295 12.11 13.46 6.94
CA ALA A 295 11.70 13.19 8.30
C ALA A 295 12.36 11.90 8.81
N THR A 296 12.88 11.93 10.03
CA THR A 296 13.22 10.73 10.80
C THR A 296 12.04 10.26 11.65
N SER A 297 11.20 11.21 12.04
CA SER A 297 9.86 11.03 12.60
C SER A 297 9.13 12.37 12.56
N PHE A 298 7.82 12.34 12.73
CA PHE A 298 6.99 13.55 12.71
C PHE A 298 6.79 14.11 14.11
N THR A 299 6.58 15.42 14.20
CA THR A 299 6.34 16.12 15.46
C THR A 299 5.61 17.44 15.24
N ASP A 300 4.81 17.83 16.22
CA ASP A 300 4.18 19.15 16.37
C ASP A 300 4.79 19.98 17.50
N GLU A 301 5.86 19.48 18.14
CA GLU A 301 6.54 20.17 19.23
C GLU A 301 7.16 21.49 18.76
N ALA A 302 6.86 22.57 19.47
CA ALA A 302 7.47 23.87 19.18
C ALA A 302 8.98 23.82 19.36
N PRO A 303 9.78 24.37 18.41
CA PRO A 303 11.23 24.36 18.54
C PRO A 303 11.69 25.27 19.71
N THR A 304 12.63 24.74 20.49
CA THR A 304 13.23 25.48 21.61
C THR A 304 14.71 25.80 21.39
N GLY A 305 15.29 25.25 20.33
CA GLY A 305 16.69 25.38 19.97
C GLY A 305 16.99 26.64 19.15
N GLN A 306 18.26 26.74 18.76
CA GLN A 306 18.73 27.82 17.90
C GLN A 306 18.34 27.50 16.45
N GLU A 307 17.89 28.52 15.71
CA GLU A 307 17.76 28.46 14.26
C GLU A 307 19.14 28.22 13.60
N GLU A 308 19.24 27.17 12.79
CA GLU A 308 20.45 26.85 12.03
C GLU A 308 20.39 27.45 10.62
N ILE A 309 19.24 27.39 9.97
CA ILE A 309 19.00 27.97 8.64
C ILE A 309 17.50 28.20 8.43
N SER A 310 17.16 29.29 7.73
CA SER A 310 15.81 29.52 7.23
C SER A 310 15.86 29.80 5.73
N LEU A 311 14.91 29.19 5.01
CA LEU A 311 14.75 29.28 3.56
C LEU A 311 13.33 29.72 3.23
N THR A 312 13.20 30.64 2.27
CA THR A 312 11.93 30.91 1.59
C THR A 312 12.14 30.70 0.09
N LEU A 313 11.52 29.68 -0.46
CA LEU A 313 11.52 29.37 -1.88
C LEU A 313 10.30 30.05 -2.52
N HIS A 314 10.52 30.82 -3.55
CA HIS A 314 9.47 31.44 -4.36
C HIS A 314 9.21 30.54 -5.55
N LEU A 315 7.95 30.14 -5.73
CA LEU A 315 7.54 29.15 -6.73
C LEU A 315 6.71 29.82 -7.84
N ASP A 316 6.91 29.39 -9.07
CA ASP A 316 5.99 29.69 -10.18
C ASP A 316 4.76 28.78 -10.08
N ASN A 317 3.98 29.02 -9.04
CA ASN A 317 2.75 28.28 -8.72
C ASN A 317 1.74 29.28 -8.13
N GLU A 318 0.60 29.46 -8.82
CA GLU A 318 -0.42 30.43 -8.41
C GLU A 318 -1.09 30.07 -7.08
N ASP A 319 -1.25 28.78 -6.77
CA ASP A 319 -1.89 28.28 -5.55
C ASP A 319 -0.92 28.26 -4.36
N PHE A 320 0.36 27.99 -4.62
CA PHE A 320 1.43 27.88 -3.61
C PHE A 320 2.64 28.73 -4.02
N PRO A 321 2.57 30.08 -3.95
CA PRO A 321 3.64 30.95 -4.46
C PRO A 321 4.92 30.92 -3.62
N THR A 322 4.87 30.38 -2.42
CA THR A 322 6.03 30.29 -1.51
C THR A 322 6.01 29.01 -0.71
N PHE A 323 7.21 28.51 -0.39
CA PHE A 323 7.46 27.44 0.56
C PHE A 323 8.53 27.93 1.55
N THR A 324 8.23 27.91 2.83
CA THR A 324 9.18 28.32 3.87
C THR A 324 9.64 27.12 4.69
N LEU A 325 10.96 26.96 4.84
CA LEU A 325 11.58 25.93 5.67
C LEU A 325 12.53 26.58 6.69
N THR A 326 12.33 26.30 7.96
CA THR A 326 13.27 26.68 9.01
C THR A 326 13.72 25.46 9.81
N LEU A 327 15.03 25.28 9.95
CA LEU A 327 15.61 24.19 10.74
C LEU A 327 16.12 24.73 12.07
N TYR A 328 15.63 24.16 13.16
CA TYR A 328 16.05 24.49 14.52
C TYR A 328 16.84 23.32 15.12
N ARG A 329 18.00 23.62 15.69
CA ARG A 329 18.78 22.60 16.39
C ARG A 329 18.02 22.05 17.60
N LEU A 330 17.82 20.73 17.66
CA LEU A 330 17.31 20.07 18.85
C LEU A 330 18.47 19.61 19.76
N ASP A 331 19.42 18.89 19.20
CA ASP A 331 20.60 18.37 19.89
C ASP A 331 21.81 18.23 18.94
N GLY A 332 22.75 17.30 19.23
CA GLY A 332 23.94 17.02 18.41
C GLY A 332 23.66 16.28 17.11
N GLU A 333 22.52 15.55 17.04
CA GLU A 333 22.20 14.61 15.97
C GLU A 333 20.93 14.98 15.19
N SER A 334 20.06 15.85 15.76
CA SER A 334 18.73 16.13 15.25
C SER A 334 18.44 17.61 15.17
N CYS A 335 17.61 18.00 14.19
CA CYS A 335 16.95 19.29 14.08
C CYS A 335 15.43 19.10 14.01
N ILE A 336 14.66 20.13 14.39
CA ILE A 336 13.23 20.25 14.11
C ILE A 336 13.07 21.05 12.82
N ALA A 337 12.36 20.48 11.85
CA ALA A 337 11.96 21.15 10.63
C ALA A 337 10.58 21.81 10.83
N CYS A 338 10.53 23.11 10.56
CA CYS A 338 9.28 23.87 10.50
C CYS A 338 9.01 24.27 9.05
N VAL A 339 7.84 23.92 8.54
CA VAL A 339 7.36 24.31 7.21
C VAL A 339 6.23 25.31 7.38
N ASP A 340 6.32 26.44 6.71
CA ASP A 340 5.36 27.54 6.78
C ASP A 340 5.03 27.99 8.22
N GLY A 341 6.05 27.88 9.10
CA GLY A 341 5.97 28.26 10.50
C GLY A 341 5.40 27.22 11.45
N GLU A 342 5.02 26.05 10.96
CA GLU A 342 4.55 24.92 11.78
C GLU A 342 5.63 23.83 11.87
N SER A 343 5.84 23.27 13.06
CA SER A 343 6.73 22.13 13.24
C SER A 343 6.13 20.90 12.58
N VAL A 344 6.91 20.22 11.76
CA VAL A 344 6.42 19.06 11.00
C VAL A 344 7.17 17.78 11.29
N ALA A 345 8.50 17.85 11.52
CA ALA A 345 9.30 16.65 11.66
C ALA A 345 10.62 16.88 12.40
N PHE A 346 11.17 15.79 12.95
CA PHE A 346 12.60 15.69 13.25
C PHE A 346 13.34 15.30 11.98
N VAL A 347 14.49 15.91 11.74
CA VAL A 347 15.37 15.58 10.62
C VAL A 347 16.80 15.36 11.12
N SER A 348 17.59 14.55 10.42
CA SER A 348 18.99 14.35 10.77
C SER A 348 19.75 15.67 10.64
N ARG A 349 20.55 15.98 11.66
CA ARG A 349 21.35 17.20 11.66
C ARG A 349 22.46 17.17 10.58
N ASP A 350 22.96 15.99 10.23
CA ASP A 350 23.93 15.85 9.14
C ASP A 350 23.33 16.37 7.82
N LYS A 351 22.04 16.12 7.55
CA LYS A 351 21.34 16.63 6.37
C LYS A 351 21.13 18.15 6.43
N ALA A 352 20.85 18.68 7.63
CA ALA A 352 20.82 20.14 7.83
C ALA A 352 22.20 20.78 7.56
N VAL A 353 23.28 20.14 7.97
CA VAL A 353 24.66 20.58 7.72
C VAL A 353 24.99 20.51 6.22
N ASP A 354 24.62 19.43 5.51
CA ASP A 354 24.79 19.32 4.06
C ASP A 354 24.15 20.52 3.34
N LEU A 355 22.93 20.90 3.73
CA LEU A 355 22.22 22.07 3.17
C LEU A 355 22.94 23.40 3.49
N ILE A 356 23.41 23.57 4.73
CA ILE A 356 24.18 24.75 5.16
C ILE A 356 25.50 24.86 4.37
N GLU A 357 26.20 23.72 4.17
CA GLU A 357 27.44 23.69 3.41
C GLU A 357 27.22 24.04 1.94
N ALA A 358 26.11 23.57 1.35
CA ALA A 358 25.74 23.95 -0.01
C ALA A 358 25.51 25.46 -0.15
N VAL A 359 24.83 26.12 0.81
CA VAL A 359 24.67 27.58 0.86
C VAL A 359 26.02 28.26 0.99
N ARG A 360 26.88 27.79 1.87
CA ARG A 360 28.24 28.38 2.07
C ARG A 360 29.11 28.22 0.84
N ALA A 361 29.01 27.12 0.11
CA ALA A 361 29.76 26.95 -1.14
C ALA A 361 29.42 28.00 -2.18
N VAL A 362 28.16 28.41 -2.28
CA VAL A 362 27.72 29.51 -3.15
C VAL A 362 28.21 30.89 -2.61
N THR A 363 27.96 31.15 -1.34
CA THR A 363 28.17 32.52 -0.76
C THR A 363 29.63 32.85 -0.50
N LEU A 364 30.52 31.88 -0.26
CA LEU A 364 31.96 32.09 -0.03
C LEU A 364 32.81 31.89 -1.30
N GLY A 365 32.24 31.24 -2.34
CA GLY A 365 32.93 31.03 -3.61
C GLY A 365 32.66 32.11 -4.67
N ALA A 366 31.79 33.06 -4.37
CA ALA A 366 31.43 34.19 -5.24
C ALA A 366 32.38 35.37 -5.11
#